data_0892ffd8df889c60b888643a0684facb
#
_entry.id   0892ffd8df889c60b888643a0684facb
#
_cell.length_a   1.000
_cell.length_b   1.000
_cell.length_c   1.000
_cell.angle_alpha   90.00
_cell.angle_beta   90.00
_cell.angle_gamma   90.00
#
_symmetry.space_group_name_H-M   'P 1'
#
loop_
_entity.id
_entity.type
_entity.pdbx_description
1 polymer ?
#
loop_
_entity_poly.entity_id
_entity_poly.type
_entity_poly.pdbx_seq_one_letter_code
_entity_poly.pdbx_strand_id
1 'polypeptide(L)'
;MQCLRCGNTEKRYFYKDAKGWYCRKCIMFGRIGVGELPERKNVCRKPIHTAYQLKYPLTPAQKRCASEIVMYLNHHQDVLVYAACGAGKTELVMEAIKQSLAKGCKVGFAISRRQVVLEIRERMQDAFKNLNVI
;
A
#
# COMPACT_ATOMS: atom_id res chain seq x y z
N MET A 1 29.07 6.70 -7.90
CA MET A 1 27.92 5.95 -8.44
C MET A 1 26.72 6.20 -7.56
N GLN A 2 25.54 6.36 -8.12
CA GLN A 2 24.27 6.51 -7.38
C GLN A 2 23.22 5.61 -8.01
N CYS A 3 22.43 4.95 -7.18
CA CYS A 3 21.27 4.19 -7.64
C CYS A 3 20.06 5.11 -7.74
N LEU A 4 19.53 5.32 -8.94
CA LEU A 4 18.39 6.22 -9.18
C LEU A 4 17.07 5.71 -8.61
N ARG A 5 16.98 4.39 -8.26
CA ARG A 5 15.78 3.82 -7.61
C ARG A 5 15.74 4.07 -6.10
N CYS A 6 16.84 3.81 -5.38
CA CYS A 6 16.85 3.86 -3.91
C CYS A 6 17.77 4.93 -3.33
N GLY A 7 18.39 5.76 -4.17
CA GLY A 7 19.30 6.83 -3.77
C GLY A 7 20.66 6.37 -3.19
N ASN A 8 20.92 5.06 -3.16
CA ASN A 8 22.15 4.53 -2.57
C ASN A 8 23.42 5.08 -3.26
N THR A 9 24.40 5.52 -2.47
CA THR A 9 25.71 5.99 -2.94
C THR A 9 26.88 5.16 -2.39
N GLU A 10 26.60 4.24 -1.44
CA GLU A 10 27.61 3.42 -0.80
C GLU A 10 28.17 2.37 -1.77
N LYS A 11 29.49 2.42 -2.04
CA LYS A 11 30.18 1.54 -3.01
C LYS A 11 29.98 0.05 -2.72
N ARG A 12 29.90 -0.38 -1.46
CA ARG A 12 29.76 -1.78 -1.05
C ARG A 12 28.49 -2.46 -1.57
N TYR A 13 27.48 -1.70 -1.98
CA TYR A 13 26.22 -2.23 -2.53
C TYR A 13 26.17 -2.22 -4.06
N PHE A 14 27.25 -1.78 -4.74
CA PHE A 14 27.34 -1.85 -6.18
C PHE A 14 28.18 -3.03 -6.63
N TYR A 15 27.62 -3.82 -7.50
CA TYR A 15 28.25 -5.00 -8.08
C TYR A 15 28.21 -4.95 -9.59
N LYS A 16 29.18 -5.58 -10.24
CA LYS A 16 29.27 -5.66 -11.70
C LYS A 16 28.99 -7.08 -12.17
N ASP A 17 28.12 -7.21 -13.14
CA ASP A 17 27.87 -8.45 -13.87
C ASP A 17 28.11 -8.27 -15.38
N ALA A 18 27.73 -9.25 -16.20
CA ALA A 18 27.84 -9.17 -17.66
C ALA A 18 27.05 -8.01 -18.27
N LYS A 19 25.99 -7.54 -17.59
CA LYS A 19 25.14 -6.41 -18.01
C LYS A 19 25.56 -5.06 -17.43
N GLY A 20 26.69 -4.99 -16.68
CA GLY A 20 27.22 -3.77 -16.10
C GLY A 20 26.98 -3.65 -14.59
N TRP A 21 27.22 -2.44 -14.06
CA TRP A 21 27.07 -2.17 -12.64
C TRP A 21 25.60 -2.09 -12.23
N TYR A 22 25.26 -2.68 -11.08
CA TYR A 22 23.91 -2.66 -10.51
C TYR A 22 23.90 -2.51 -8.99
N CYS A 23 22.79 -2.07 -8.42
CA CYS A 23 22.64 -1.86 -6.97
C CYS A 23 22.02 -3.08 -6.30
N ARG A 24 22.73 -3.65 -5.30
CA ARG A 24 22.22 -4.77 -4.48
C ARG A 24 21.35 -4.32 -3.31
N LYS A 25 21.42 -3.06 -2.87
CA LYS A 25 20.61 -2.57 -1.74
C LYS A 25 19.11 -2.68 -1.99
N CYS A 26 18.70 -2.57 -3.24
CA CYS A 26 17.28 -2.69 -3.65
C CYS A 26 17.02 -3.85 -4.63
N ILE A 27 17.87 -4.88 -4.63
CA ILE A 27 17.79 -6.02 -5.57
C ILE A 27 16.50 -6.83 -5.43
N MET A 28 15.89 -6.83 -4.24
CA MET A 28 14.61 -7.51 -4.01
C MET A 28 13.46 -6.97 -4.87
N PHE A 29 13.58 -5.75 -5.40
CA PHE A 29 12.66 -5.15 -6.36
C PHE A 29 13.07 -5.36 -7.82
N GLY A 30 13.95 -6.32 -8.08
CA GLY A 30 14.56 -6.61 -9.37
C GLY A 30 15.87 -5.84 -9.60
N ARG A 31 16.69 -6.33 -10.54
CA ARG A 31 17.93 -5.68 -10.94
C ARG A 31 17.66 -4.32 -11.56
N ILE A 32 18.48 -3.32 -11.23
CA ILE A 32 18.52 -2.03 -11.91
C ILE A 32 19.98 -1.63 -12.11
N GLY A 33 20.36 -1.26 -13.32
CA GLY A 33 21.69 -0.76 -13.65
C GLY A 33 21.96 0.62 -13.06
N VAL A 34 23.24 0.91 -12.85
CA VAL A 34 23.64 2.25 -12.42
C VAL A 34 23.35 3.23 -13.53
N GLY A 35 22.65 4.31 -13.22
CA GLY A 35 22.20 5.30 -14.19
C GLY A 35 20.88 4.95 -14.91
N GLU A 36 20.31 3.75 -14.70
CA GLU A 36 19.01 3.40 -15.21
C GLU A 36 17.91 3.96 -14.31
N LEU A 37 16.91 4.60 -14.91
CA LEU A 37 15.66 4.97 -14.21
C LEU A 37 14.71 3.78 -14.20
N PRO A 38 14.01 3.52 -13.09
CA PRO A 38 12.97 2.50 -13.08
C PRO A 38 11.87 2.87 -14.10
N GLU A 39 11.57 1.97 -15.01
CA GLU A 39 10.43 2.16 -15.91
C GLU A 39 9.15 2.36 -15.14
N ARG A 40 8.55 3.53 -15.28
CA ARG A 40 7.18 3.77 -14.83
C ARG A 40 6.25 3.32 -15.93
N LYS A 41 5.79 2.08 -15.88
CA LYS A 41 4.71 1.64 -16.77
C LYS A 41 3.45 2.41 -16.39
N ASN A 42 2.92 3.17 -17.34
CA ASN A 42 1.58 3.74 -17.22
C ASN A 42 0.59 2.57 -17.26
N VAL A 43 0.28 2.04 -16.09
CA VAL A 43 -0.78 1.03 -15.97
C VAL A 43 -2.10 1.77 -16.09
N CYS A 44 -2.86 1.47 -17.15
CA CYS A 44 -4.23 1.94 -17.27
C CYS A 44 -5.00 1.45 -16.02
N ARG A 45 -5.38 2.38 -15.17
CA ARG A 45 -6.07 2.09 -13.92
C ARG A 45 -7.56 2.04 -14.23
N LYS A 46 -8.14 0.85 -14.21
CA LYS A 46 -9.59 0.70 -14.32
C LYS A 46 -10.22 0.92 -12.96
N PRO A 47 -11.21 1.82 -12.82
CA PRO A 47 -11.98 1.95 -11.60
C PRO A 47 -12.62 0.61 -11.21
N ILE A 48 -12.58 0.28 -9.93
CA ILE A 48 -13.22 -0.91 -9.38
C ILE A 48 -14.29 -0.44 -8.41
N HIS A 49 -15.55 -0.61 -8.80
CA HIS A 49 -16.68 -0.33 -7.94
C HIS A 49 -17.01 -1.58 -7.12
N THR A 50 -16.84 -1.49 -5.82
CA THR A 50 -17.08 -2.58 -4.88
C THR A 50 -17.82 -2.07 -3.65
N ALA A 51 -18.54 -2.97 -2.99
CA ALA A 51 -19.10 -2.75 -1.66
C ALA A 51 -18.30 -3.57 -0.66
N TYR A 52 -18.32 -3.15 0.61
CA TYR A 52 -17.76 -3.93 1.70
C TYR A 52 -18.81 -4.18 2.78
N GLN A 53 -18.63 -5.25 3.51
CA GLN A 53 -19.47 -5.59 4.66
C GLN A 53 -18.57 -5.70 5.90
N LEU A 54 -18.98 -5.06 6.99
CA LEU A 54 -18.34 -5.21 8.28
C LEU A 54 -19.10 -6.24 9.11
N LYS A 55 -18.36 -7.03 9.88
CA LYS A 55 -18.95 -8.00 10.82
C LYS A 55 -19.79 -7.29 11.89
N TYR A 56 -19.38 -6.11 12.32
CA TYR A 56 -20.07 -5.26 13.27
C TYR A 56 -20.18 -3.82 12.74
N PRO A 57 -21.25 -3.10 13.02
CA PRO A 57 -21.38 -1.70 12.62
C PRO A 57 -20.37 -0.83 13.37
N LEU A 58 -19.85 0.19 12.69
CA LEU A 58 -18.98 1.18 13.31
C LEU A 58 -19.74 1.98 14.38
N THR A 59 -19.08 2.23 15.49
CA THR A 59 -19.57 3.17 16.51
C THR A 59 -19.61 4.61 15.96
N PRO A 60 -20.34 5.54 16.59
CA PRO A 60 -20.35 6.94 16.13
C PRO A 60 -18.95 7.58 16.07
N ALA A 61 -18.07 7.27 17.02
CA ALA A 61 -16.69 7.76 17.04
C ALA A 61 -15.88 7.18 15.86
N GLN A 62 -16.01 5.88 15.58
CA GLN A 62 -15.36 5.23 14.45
C GLN A 62 -15.86 5.78 13.10
N LYS A 63 -17.16 6.04 12.98
CA LYS A 63 -17.74 6.65 11.75
C LYS A 63 -17.15 8.02 11.48
N ARG A 64 -17.04 8.88 12.50
CA ARG A 64 -16.40 10.20 12.37
C ARG A 64 -14.96 10.07 11.91
N CYS A 65 -14.16 9.23 12.58
CA CYS A 65 -12.78 8.99 12.23
C CYS A 65 -12.65 8.48 10.77
N ALA A 66 -13.47 7.51 10.37
CA ALA A 66 -13.47 7.00 8.99
C ALA A 66 -13.80 8.09 7.95
N SER A 67 -14.75 8.97 8.26
CA SER A 67 -15.11 10.11 7.39
C SER A 67 -13.96 11.11 7.28
N GLU A 68 -13.29 11.42 8.38
CA GLU A 68 -12.12 12.31 8.40
C GLU A 68 -10.96 11.73 7.58
N ILE A 69 -10.67 10.42 7.72
CA ILE A 69 -9.65 9.73 6.91
C ILE A 69 -9.94 9.95 5.42
N VAL A 70 -11.17 9.69 5.00
CA VAL A 70 -11.59 9.86 3.59
C VAL A 70 -11.45 11.31 3.14
N MET A 71 -11.86 12.26 3.96
CA MET A 71 -11.78 13.70 3.67
C MET A 71 -10.31 14.11 3.43
N TYR A 72 -9.41 13.79 4.35
CA TYR A 72 -7.99 14.15 4.21
C TYR A 72 -7.32 13.48 3.02
N LEU A 73 -7.57 12.19 2.79
CA LEU A 73 -7.04 11.49 1.61
C LEU A 73 -7.55 12.08 0.29
N ASN A 74 -8.80 12.57 0.24
CA ASN A 74 -9.33 13.24 -0.92
C ASN A 74 -8.65 14.59 -1.20
N HIS A 75 -8.09 15.22 -0.17
CA HIS A 75 -7.27 16.43 -0.28
C HIS A 75 -5.76 16.13 -0.45
N HIS A 76 -5.39 14.88 -0.75
CA HIS A 76 -4.00 14.41 -0.90
C HIS A 76 -3.14 14.65 0.34
N GLN A 77 -3.74 14.56 1.52
CA GLN A 77 -3.06 14.71 2.81
C GLN A 77 -2.78 13.35 3.43
N ASP A 78 -1.64 13.21 4.08
CA ASP A 78 -1.30 12.05 4.88
C ASP A 78 -2.13 12.05 6.18
N VAL A 79 -2.50 10.85 6.64
CA VAL A 79 -3.33 10.69 7.85
C VAL A 79 -2.64 9.76 8.83
N LEU A 80 -2.47 10.22 10.06
CA LEU A 80 -2.04 9.40 11.19
C LEU A 80 -3.24 9.11 12.10
N VAL A 81 -3.60 7.83 12.22
CA VAL A 81 -4.65 7.38 13.15
C VAL A 81 -4.01 6.85 14.43
N TYR A 82 -4.17 7.60 15.53
CA TYR A 82 -3.73 7.17 16.85
C TYR A 82 -4.90 6.54 17.61
N ALA A 83 -4.84 5.23 17.83
CA ALA A 83 -5.91 4.49 18.48
C ALA A 83 -5.37 3.27 19.26
N ALA A 84 -6.03 2.90 20.34
CA ALA A 84 -5.69 1.74 21.16
C ALA A 84 -5.74 0.43 20.36
N CYS A 85 -5.08 -0.63 20.88
CA CYS A 85 -5.25 -1.98 20.35
C CYS A 85 -6.73 -2.40 20.46
N GLY A 86 -7.24 -3.07 19.42
CA GLY A 86 -8.64 -3.50 19.39
C GLY A 86 -9.67 -2.41 19.03
N ALA A 87 -9.25 -1.16 18.81
CA ALA A 87 -10.17 -0.05 18.46
C ALA A 87 -10.79 -0.14 17.05
N GLY A 88 -10.56 -1.23 16.31
CA GLY A 88 -11.10 -1.40 14.95
C GLY A 88 -10.39 -0.58 13.89
N LYS A 89 -9.07 -0.39 14.00
CA LYS A 89 -8.28 0.40 13.03
C LYS A 89 -8.41 -0.09 11.59
N THR A 90 -8.53 -1.39 11.39
CA THR A 90 -8.70 -1.99 10.05
C THR A 90 -10.05 -1.61 9.46
N GLU A 91 -11.08 -1.60 10.25
CA GLU A 91 -12.45 -1.26 9.84
C GLU A 91 -12.60 0.22 9.47
N LEU A 92 -11.82 1.11 10.11
CA LEU A 92 -11.82 2.56 9.84
C LEU A 92 -11.38 2.91 8.41
N VAL A 93 -10.50 2.10 7.81
CA VAL A 93 -9.94 2.39 6.48
C VAL A 93 -10.73 1.77 5.33
N MET A 94 -11.78 0.97 5.61
CA MET A 94 -12.55 0.26 4.57
C MET A 94 -13.20 1.20 3.55
N GLU A 95 -13.79 2.31 4.02
CA GLU A 95 -14.40 3.30 3.12
C GLU A 95 -13.35 4.02 2.26
N ALA A 96 -12.19 4.33 2.85
CA ALA A 96 -11.07 4.92 2.11
C ALA A 96 -10.52 3.98 1.03
N ILE A 97 -10.44 2.67 1.33
CA ILE A 97 -10.07 1.64 0.35
C ILE A 97 -11.07 1.61 -0.79
N LYS A 98 -12.35 1.51 -0.50
CA LYS A 98 -13.43 1.48 -1.50
C LYS A 98 -13.36 2.69 -2.43
N GLN A 99 -13.22 3.90 -1.88
CA GLN A 99 -13.13 5.12 -2.68
C GLN A 99 -11.85 5.19 -3.52
N SER A 100 -10.72 4.72 -2.98
CA SER A 100 -9.45 4.65 -3.72
C SER A 100 -9.56 3.69 -4.91
N LEU A 101 -10.19 2.53 -4.73
CA LEU A 101 -10.44 1.56 -5.79
C LEU A 101 -11.39 2.12 -6.86
N ALA A 102 -12.43 2.85 -6.46
CA ALA A 102 -13.35 3.53 -7.40
C ALA A 102 -12.66 4.60 -8.24
N LYS A 103 -11.56 5.19 -7.74
CA LYS A 103 -10.68 6.11 -8.49
C LYS A 103 -9.64 5.38 -9.34
N GLY A 104 -9.66 4.05 -9.39
CA GLY A 104 -8.66 3.23 -10.10
C GLY A 104 -7.31 3.14 -9.40
N CYS A 105 -7.21 3.52 -8.13
CA CYS A 105 -6.00 3.38 -7.36
C CYS A 105 -5.80 1.92 -6.91
N LYS A 106 -4.53 1.52 -6.74
CA LYS A 106 -4.18 0.29 -6.02
C LYS A 106 -3.96 0.63 -4.56
N VAL A 107 -4.39 -0.25 -3.67
CA VAL A 107 -4.20 -0.09 -2.24
C VAL A 107 -3.22 -1.16 -1.75
N GLY A 108 -2.22 -0.77 -0.97
CA GLY A 108 -1.27 -1.66 -0.36
C GLY A 108 -1.26 -1.52 1.16
N PHE A 109 -1.18 -2.65 1.86
CA PHE A 109 -0.95 -2.70 3.30
C PHE A 109 0.50 -3.08 3.58
N ALA A 110 1.21 -2.24 4.35
CA ALA A 110 2.54 -2.52 4.84
C ALA A 110 2.47 -2.89 6.33
N ILE A 111 2.80 -4.13 6.65
CA ILE A 111 2.72 -4.68 8.01
C ILE A 111 4.02 -5.42 8.31
N SER A 112 4.59 -5.18 9.49
CA SER A 112 5.89 -5.72 9.87
C SER A 112 5.90 -7.22 10.18
N ARG A 113 4.74 -7.81 10.54
CA ARG A 113 4.63 -9.21 10.96
C ARG A 113 3.85 -10.03 9.94
N ARG A 114 4.47 -11.09 9.40
CA ARG A 114 3.87 -11.99 8.41
C ARG A 114 2.51 -12.57 8.84
N GLN A 115 2.39 -13.00 10.10
CA GLN A 115 1.13 -13.57 10.61
C GLN A 115 -0.01 -12.56 10.56
N VAL A 116 0.27 -11.29 10.90
CA VAL A 116 -0.74 -10.21 10.83
C VAL A 116 -1.11 -9.90 9.39
N VAL A 117 -0.18 -10.02 8.44
CA VAL A 117 -0.49 -9.88 7.00
C VAL A 117 -1.53 -10.90 6.55
N LEU A 118 -1.37 -12.16 6.95
CA LEU A 118 -2.33 -13.22 6.61
C LEU A 118 -3.71 -12.96 7.22
N GLU A 119 -3.77 -12.57 8.49
CA GLU A 119 -5.01 -12.20 9.16
C GLU A 119 -5.72 -11.02 8.48
N ILE A 120 -4.97 -9.97 8.15
CA ILE A 120 -5.54 -8.80 7.46
C ILE A 120 -6.01 -9.16 6.06
N ARG A 121 -5.27 -10.01 5.34
CA ARG A 121 -5.69 -10.52 4.02
C ARG A 121 -7.05 -11.23 4.11
N GLU A 122 -7.23 -12.14 5.06
CA GLU A 122 -8.50 -12.85 5.27
C GLU A 122 -9.62 -11.87 5.59
N ARG A 123 -9.41 -10.94 6.52
CA ARG A 123 -10.39 -9.90 6.86
C ARG A 123 -10.77 -9.04 5.66
N MET A 124 -9.80 -8.67 4.81
CA MET A 124 -10.06 -7.89 3.60
C MET A 124 -10.84 -8.71 2.57
N GLN A 125 -10.52 -10.00 2.41
CA GLN A 125 -11.22 -10.89 1.50
C GLN A 125 -12.68 -11.11 1.95
N ASP A 126 -12.92 -11.23 3.26
CA ASP A 126 -14.25 -11.35 3.83
C ASP A 126 -15.07 -10.06 3.68
N ALA A 127 -14.43 -8.92 3.89
CA ALA A 127 -15.09 -7.63 3.77
C ALA A 127 -15.42 -7.30 2.30
N PHE A 128 -14.49 -7.55 1.38
CA PHE A 128 -14.61 -7.26 -0.05
C PHE A 128 -14.71 -8.55 -0.87
N LYS A 129 -15.84 -9.20 -0.84
CA LYS A 129 -16.05 -10.51 -1.48
C LYS A 129 -15.75 -10.57 -2.99
N ASN A 130 -15.86 -9.45 -3.67
CA ASN A 130 -15.66 -9.35 -5.13
C ASN A 130 -14.24 -8.89 -5.52
N LEU A 131 -13.32 -8.77 -4.57
CA LEU A 131 -11.93 -8.40 -4.82
C LEU A 131 -11.01 -9.60 -4.66
N ASN A 132 -9.97 -9.63 -5.48
CA ASN A 132 -8.84 -10.54 -5.25
C ASN A 132 -7.79 -9.82 -4.41
N VAL A 133 -7.67 -10.22 -3.13
CA VAL A 133 -6.67 -9.70 -2.20
C VAL A 133 -5.44 -10.61 -2.27
N ILE A 134 -4.33 -10.07 -2.72
CA ILE A 134 -3.09 -10.80 -2.98
C ILE A 134 -2.17 -10.73 -1.74
#